data_397bd0086d27af351049a1989305f049
#
_entry.id   397bd0086d27af351049a1989305f049
#
_cell.length_a   1.000
_cell.length_b   1.000
_cell.length_c   1.000
_cell.angle_alpha   90.00
_cell.angle_beta   90.00
_cell.angle_gamma   90.00
#
_symmetry.space_group_name_H-M   'P 1'
#
loop_
_entity.id
_entity.type
_entity.pdbx_description
1 polymer ?
#
loop_
_entity_poly.entity_id
_entity_poly.type
_entity_poly.pdbx_seq_one_letter_code
_entity_poly.pdbx_strand_id
1 'polypeptide(L)'
;MAWALLVSIFLLSVAIFYKTLGFYKRISTTIRASWLFIFLFVSIFSQAQSSINTFLKPSDTLNKPRRTGVYVGESVALGATLIGLNQIWYKDYPQTNFHFINDNKQWLQMDKLGHMYSTYHLGRVGAEMLQWSGASKKEQLIYGSTLGLGFLTVVEVFDGFSQEWGASSGDIIANVSGTALYVSQELLWKEQRITPKFSFHQTKFASQRPETLGASLNEQILKDYNGQTYWLSFNVHSFTKDKFVPKWLNLAIGYGGEGMLYGKDAEAIENGIIQTPYRQFYLSLDVDLTKITTKSHFLKTLFSVFNTIKIPAPTLQYDEYNGLKAHFIYF
;
A
#
# COMPACT_ATOMS: atom_id res chain seq x y z
N MET A 1 -6.88 -20.02 -19.42
CA MET A 1 -8.13 -20.55 -20.02
C MET A 1 -9.39 -19.77 -19.60
N ALA A 2 -9.62 -19.46 -18.32
CA ALA A 2 -10.84 -18.76 -17.89
C ALA A 2 -11.02 -17.34 -18.50
N TRP A 3 -9.95 -16.59 -18.73
CA TRP A 3 -9.98 -15.25 -19.35
C TRP A 3 -10.34 -15.30 -20.83
N ALA A 4 -9.82 -16.30 -21.57
CA ALA A 4 -10.18 -16.50 -22.98
C ALA A 4 -11.67 -16.87 -23.12
N LEU A 5 -12.21 -17.61 -22.15
CA LEU A 5 -13.64 -17.97 -22.12
C LEU A 5 -14.52 -16.75 -21.84
N LEU A 6 -14.14 -15.89 -20.86
CA LEU A 6 -14.88 -14.66 -20.54
C LEU A 6 -14.83 -13.64 -21.70
N VAL A 7 -13.70 -13.48 -22.35
CA VAL A 7 -13.58 -12.65 -23.56
C VAL A 7 -14.42 -13.23 -24.70
N SER A 8 -14.42 -14.55 -24.89
CA SER A 8 -15.24 -15.21 -25.92
C SER A 8 -16.74 -15.07 -25.64
N ILE A 9 -17.19 -15.18 -24.40
CA ILE A 9 -18.59 -14.98 -24.00
C ILE A 9 -19.01 -13.51 -24.20
N PHE A 10 -18.17 -12.56 -23.81
CA PHE A 10 -18.42 -11.13 -24.02
C PHE A 10 -18.51 -10.81 -25.52
N LEU A 11 -17.60 -11.33 -26.32
CA LEU A 11 -17.59 -11.13 -27.76
C LEU A 11 -18.79 -11.79 -28.46
N LEU A 12 -19.21 -12.95 -27.99
CA LEU A 12 -20.43 -13.62 -28.49
C LEU A 12 -21.71 -12.84 -28.14
N SER A 13 -21.81 -12.30 -26.94
CA SER A 13 -22.93 -11.45 -26.53
C SER A 13 -23.01 -10.13 -27.31
N VAL A 14 -21.88 -9.52 -27.60
CA VAL A 14 -21.80 -8.32 -28.46
C VAL A 14 -22.19 -8.65 -29.91
N ALA A 15 -21.76 -9.79 -30.47
CA ALA A 15 -22.13 -10.23 -31.81
C ALA A 15 -23.62 -10.53 -31.94
N ILE A 16 -24.25 -11.14 -30.89
CA ILE A 16 -25.68 -11.41 -30.83
C ILE A 16 -26.47 -10.09 -30.74
N PHE A 17 -26.03 -9.15 -29.95
CA PHE A 17 -26.65 -7.83 -29.78
C PHE A 17 -26.66 -7.03 -31.09
N TYR A 18 -25.55 -7.04 -31.86
CA TYR A 18 -25.49 -6.38 -33.17
C TYR A 18 -26.34 -7.07 -34.24
N LYS A 19 -26.52 -8.39 -34.18
CA LYS A 19 -27.38 -9.14 -35.11
C LYS A 19 -28.88 -8.82 -34.95
N THR A 20 -29.29 -8.50 -33.72
CA THR A 20 -30.71 -8.14 -33.40
C THR A 20 -31.05 -6.70 -33.80
N LEU A 21 -30.07 -5.80 -33.99
CA LEU A 21 -30.30 -4.37 -34.28
C LEU A 21 -30.37 -4.01 -35.78
N GLY A 22 -30.38 -4.98 -36.72
CA GLY A 22 -30.61 -4.71 -38.17
C GLY A 22 -29.59 -3.82 -38.89
N PHE A 23 -28.44 -3.51 -38.30
CA PHE A 23 -27.41 -2.59 -38.83
C PHE A 23 -26.38 -3.21 -39.77
N TYR A 24 -26.65 -4.35 -40.34
CA TYR A 24 -25.66 -5.26 -40.94
C TYR A 24 -25.06 -4.84 -42.28
N LYS A 25 -25.59 -3.87 -43.00
CA LYS A 25 -25.13 -3.58 -44.40
C LYS A 25 -24.06 -2.51 -44.59
N ARG A 26 -23.69 -1.75 -43.57
CA ARG A 26 -22.70 -0.65 -43.71
C ARG A 26 -21.45 -0.76 -42.80
N ILE A 27 -21.37 -1.78 -41.97
CA ILE A 27 -20.37 -1.89 -40.89
C ILE A 27 -19.32 -3.01 -41.17
N SER A 28 -19.36 -3.73 -42.30
CA SER A 28 -18.59 -4.97 -42.47
C SER A 28 -17.06 -4.79 -42.49
N THR A 29 -16.54 -3.70 -43.05
CA THR A 29 -15.09 -3.44 -43.16
C THR A 29 -14.49 -2.88 -41.86
N THR A 30 -15.18 -1.95 -41.23
CA THR A 30 -14.70 -1.32 -39.96
C THR A 30 -14.74 -2.33 -38.81
N ILE A 31 -15.78 -3.16 -38.76
CA ILE A 31 -15.87 -4.22 -37.74
C ILE A 31 -14.80 -5.29 -37.95
N ARG A 32 -14.53 -5.69 -39.20
CA ARG A 32 -13.46 -6.67 -39.47
C ARG A 32 -12.08 -6.11 -39.12
N ALA A 33 -11.81 -4.83 -39.37
CA ALA A 33 -10.57 -4.17 -38.96
C ALA A 33 -10.48 -4.08 -37.42
N SER A 34 -11.57 -3.74 -36.72
CA SER A 34 -11.60 -3.71 -35.25
C SER A 34 -11.38 -5.09 -34.63
N TRP A 35 -11.95 -6.15 -35.19
CA TRP A 35 -11.73 -7.53 -34.77
C TRP A 35 -10.28 -7.98 -35.01
N LEU A 36 -9.67 -7.62 -36.16
CA LEU A 36 -8.26 -7.86 -36.42
C LEU A 36 -7.36 -7.10 -35.42
N PHE A 37 -7.69 -5.86 -35.14
CA PHE A 37 -6.96 -5.06 -34.13
C PHE A 37 -7.09 -5.68 -32.73
N ILE A 38 -8.29 -6.08 -32.31
CA ILE A 38 -8.52 -6.76 -31.03
C ILE A 38 -7.78 -8.09 -30.98
N PHE A 39 -7.81 -8.87 -32.08
CA PHE A 39 -7.12 -10.16 -32.15
C PHE A 39 -5.60 -10.00 -32.11
N LEU A 40 -5.04 -9.03 -32.83
CA LEU A 40 -3.61 -8.67 -32.79
C LEU A 40 -3.22 -8.16 -31.39
N PHE A 41 -4.05 -7.30 -30.80
CA PHE A 41 -3.84 -6.79 -29.46
C PHE A 41 -3.82 -7.93 -28.43
N VAL A 42 -4.81 -8.82 -28.45
CA VAL A 42 -4.89 -10.00 -27.57
C VAL A 42 -3.71 -10.95 -27.79
N SER A 43 -3.25 -11.13 -29.04
CA SER A 43 -2.10 -12.00 -29.36
C SER A 43 -0.79 -11.41 -28.86
N ILE A 44 -0.58 -10.11 -29.01
CA ILE A 44 0.61 -9.39 -28.51
C ILE A 44 0.60 -9.42 -26.96
N PHE A 45 -0.56 -9.18 -26.33
CA PHE A 45 -0.68 -9.28 -24.88
C PHE A 45 -0.46 -10.69 -24.34
N SER A 46 -0.91 -11.72 -25.05
CA SER A 46 -0.69 -13.13 -24.67
C SER A 46 0.79 -13.51 -24.69
N GLN A 47 1.55 -13.07 -25.69
CA GLN A 47 3.00 -13.32 -25.75
C GLN A 47 3.79 -12.48 -24.72
N ALA A 48 3.43 -11.20 -24.57
CA ALA A 48 4.00 -10.33 -23.53
C ALA A 48 3.73 -10.89 -22.12
N GLN A 49 2.54 -11.40 -21.86
CA GLN A 49 2.17 -12.02 -20.57
C GLN A 49 3.00 -13.28 -20.29
N SER A 50 3.30 -14.11 -21.31
CA SER A 50 4.18 -15.28 -21.17
C SER A 50 5.60 -14.88 -20.79
N SER A 51 6.15 -13.86 -21.45
CA SER A 51 7.50 -13.35 -21.16
C SER A 51 7.60 -12.73 -19.78
N ILE A 52 6.65 -11.86 -19.41
CA ILE A 52 6.59 -11.23 -18.08
C ILE A 52 6.40 -12.28 -16.99
N ASN A 53 5.54 -13.25 -17.20
CA ASN A 53 5.30 -14.33 -16.22
C ASN A 53 6.56 -15.17 -15.98
N THR A 54 7.34 -15.43 -17.02
CA THR A 54 8.63 -16.12 -16.91
C THR A 54 9.68 -15.26 -16.19
N PHE A 55 9.74 -13.98 -16.50
CA PHE A 55 10.65 -13.04 -15.83
C PHE A 55 10.35 -12.93 -14.33
N LEU A 56 9.08 -12.84 -13.93
CA LEU A 56 8.65 -12.71 -12.55
C LEU A 56 8.72 -14.03 -11.75
N LYS A 57 9.01 -15.15 -12.39
CA LYS A 57 9.21 -16.42 -11.70
C LYS A 57 10.47 -16.34 -10.82
N PRO A 58 10.37 -16.63 -9.50
CA PRO A 58 11.55 -16.73 -8.65
C PRO A 58 12.56 -17.76 -9.18
N SER A 59 13.83 -17.48 -9.01
CA SER A 59 14.90 -18.39 -9.37
C SER A 59 15.02 -19.50 -8.33
N ASP A 60 15.15 -20.75 -8.78
CA ASP A 60 15.29 -21.90 -7.88
C ASP A 60 16.67 -21.94 -7.19
N THR A 61 17.67 -21.25 -7.79
CA THR A 61 19.03 -21.10 -7.25
C THR A 61 19.45 -19.64 -7.35
N LEU A 62 20.50 -19.24 -6.62
CA LEU A 62 20.98 -17.86 -6.62
C LEU A 62 21.38 -17.40 -8.04
N ASN A 63 20.64 -16.44 -8.55
CA ASN A 63 20.93 -15.70 -9.77
C ASN A 63 21.67 -14.41 -9.44
N LYS A 64 23.01 -14.43 -9.53
CA LYS A 64 23.86 -13.29 -9.17
C LYS A 64 23.50 -12.00 -9.94
N PRO A 65 23.29 -11.99 -11.28
CA PRO A 65 22.84 -10.81 -12.00
C PRO A 65 21.53 -10.22 -11.45
N ARG A 66 20.51 -11.06 -11.19
CA ARG A 66 19.25 -10.59 -10.59
C ARG A 66 19.48 -9.97 -9.21
N ARG A 67 20.25 -10.64 -8.34
CA ARG A 67 20.57 -10.12 -7.00
C ARG A 67 21.28 -8.77 -7.06
N THR A 68 22.29 -8.62 -7.92
CA THR A 68 22.95 -7.34 -8.12
C THR A 68 21.99 -6.29 -8.65
N GLY A 69 21.11 -6.66 -9.60
CA GLY A 69 20.05 -5.78 -10.10
C GLY A 69 19.07 -5.33 -9.01
N VAL A 70 18.73 -6.22 -8.04
CA VAL A 70 17.91 -5.86 -6.89
C VAL A 70 18.61 -4.81 -6.03
N TYR A 71 19.84 -5.04 -5.60
CA TYR A 71 20.56 -4.07 -4.76
C TYR A 71 20.76 -2.72 -5.45
N VAL A 72 21.13 -2.72 -6.73
CA VAL A 72 21.29 -1.48 -7.49
C VAL A 72 19.93 -0.77 -7.68
N GLY A 73 18.90 -1.53 -8.06
CA GLY A 73 17.56 -0.97 -8.27
C GLY A 73 16.97 -0.38 -6.99
N GLU A 74 17.07 -1.08 -5.86
CA GLU A 74 16.64 -0.58 -4.55
C GLU A 74 17.42 0.68 -4.15
N SER A 75 18.75 0.67 -4.29
CA SER A 75 19.58 1.83 -3.95
C SER A 75 19.23 3.06 -4.79
N VAL A 76 19.02 2.87 -6.09
CA VAL A 76 18.62 3.96 -7.00
C VAL A 76 17.21 4.46 -6.67
N ALA A 77 16.25 3.54 -6.47
CA ALA A 77 14.87 3.91 -6.17
C ALA A 77 14.77 4.66 -4.82
N LEU A 78 15.40 4.14 -3.77
CA LEU A 78 15.39 4.77 -2.45
C LEU A 78 16.17 6.10 -2.46
N GLY A 79 17.31 6.17 -3.14
CA GLY A 79 18.06 7.42 -3.31
C GLY A 79 17.24 8.49 -4.05
N ALA A 80 16.56 8.12 -5.13
CA ALA A 80 15.66 9.02 -5.84
C ALA A 80 14.47 9.47 -4.97
N THR A 81 13.95 8.57 -4.15
CA THR A 81 12.87 8.90 -3.19
C THR A 81 13.36 9.88 -2.14
N LEU A 82 14.56 9.71 -1.57
CA LEU A 82 15.14 10.66 -0.61
C LEU A 82 15.35 12.04 -1.23
N ILE A 83 15.81 12.11 -2.49
CA ILE A 83 15.91 13.38 -3.22
C ILE A 83 14.52 14.01 -3.40
N GLY A 84 13.52 13.21 -3.77
CA GLY A 84 12.14 13.68 -3.89
C GLY A 84 11.57 14.20 -2.57
N LEU A 85 11.77 13.48 -1.48
CA LEU A 85 11.37 13.90 -0.14
C LEU A 85 12.05 15.21 0.27
N ASN A 86 13.35 15.34 0.00
CA ASN A 86 14.05 16.59 0.27
C ASN A 86 13.42 17.78 -0.48
N GLN A 87 12.99 17.59 -1.73
CA GLN A 87 12.34 18.65 -2.52
C GLN A 87 10.93 19.00 -2.02
N ILE A 88 10.20 18.05 -1.45
CA ILE A 88 8.79 18.21 -1.05
C ILE A 88 8.67 18.69 0.40
N TRP A 89 9.55 18.22 1.30
CA TRP A 89 9.45 18.46 2.74
C TRP A 89 10.53 19.37 3.32
N TYR A 90 11.80 19.28 2.86
CA TYR A 90 12.91 19.87 3.60
C TYR A 90 13.47 21.16 3.00
N LYS A 91 13.46 21.31 1.66
CA LYS A 91 14.16 22.38 0.97
C LYS A 91 13.74 23.81 1.38
N ASP A 92 12.48 23.96 1.77
CA ASP A 92 11.88 25.25 2.09
C ASP A 92 12.02 25.62 3.58
N TYR A 93 12.61 24.73 4.39
CA TYR A 93 12.83 24.94 5.80
C TYR A 93 14.32 25.07 6.14
N PRO A 94 14.70 25.97 7.08
CA PRO A 94 16.07 26.12 7.51
C PRO A 94 16.59 24.84 8.18
N GLN A 95 17.88 24.59 8.00
CA GLN A 95 18.59 23.55 8.74
C GLN A 95 19.05 24.04 10.10
N THR A 96 19.18 23.12 11.06
CA THR A 96 19.66 23.37 12.41
C THR A 96 20.64 22.28 12.85
N ASN A 97 21.20 22.39 14.05
CA ASN A 97 21.95 21.31 14.66
C ASN A 97 21.02 20.10 14.90
N PHE A 98 21.58 18.89 14.77
CA PHE A 98 20.81 17.67 15.01
C PHE A 98 20.17 17.69 16.39
N HIS A 99 18.85 17.41 16.43
CA HIS A 99 18.11 17.38 17.68
C HIS A 99 17.00 16.32 17.66
N PHE A 100 16.60 15.90 18.85
CA PHE A 100 15.47 15.00 19.08
C PHE A 100 14.26 15.80 19.54
N ILE A 101 13.08 15.34 19.12
CA ILE A 101 11.79 15.82 19.64
C ILE A 101 10.96 14.70 20.20
N ASN A 102 9.94 15.06 20.97
CA ASN A 102 8.88 14.15 21.39
C ASN A 102 7.56 14.60 20.77
N ASP A 103 7.24 14.02 19.65
CA ASP A 103 6.03 14.26 18.89
C ASP A 103 4.94 13.19 19.11
N ASN A 104 5.09 12.33 20.12
CA ASN A 104 4.16 11.23 20.40
C ASN A 104 2.71 11.64 20.63
N LYS A 105 2.44 12.92 20.87
CA LYS A 105 1.08 13.46 21.02
C LYS A 105 0.55 14.11 19.75
N GLN A 106 1.39 14.31 18.74
CA GLN A 106 1.01 14.99 17.51
C GLN A 106 0.19 14.07 16.59
N TRP A 107 -0.69 14.68 15.79
CA TRP A 107 -1.46 14.02 14.75
C TRP A 107 -2.19 12.73 15.19
N LEU A 108 -2.56 12.62 16.46
CA LEU A 108 -3.17 11.42 17.06
C LEU A 108 -2.38 10.12 16.75
N GLN A 109 -1.06 10.20 16.62
CA GLN A 109 -0.12 9.11 16.30
C GLN A 109 -0.29 8.50 14.88
N MET A 110 -1.02 9.16 13.99
CA MET A 110 -1.18 8.68 12.60
C MET A 110 0.16 8.54 11.87
N ASP A 111 1.07 9.45 12.13
CA ASP A 111 2.44 9.43 11.66
C ASP A 111 3.18 8.14 12.05
N LYS A 112 3.11 7.73 13.30
CA LYS A 112 3.73 6.49 13.81
C LYS A 112 3.20 5.24 13.11
N LEU A 113 1.91 5.24 12.77
CA LEU A 113 1.32 4.16 11.98
C LEU A 113 1.80 4.18 10.53
N GLY A 114 2.02 5.37 9.96
CA GLY A 114 2.65 5.53 8.66
C GLY A 114 4.06 4.96 8.61
N HIS A 115 4.87 5.25 9.62
CA HIS A 115 6.21 4.71 9.79
C HIS A 115 6.22 3.18 9.91
N MET A 116 5.38 2.61 10.78
CA MET A 116 5.23 1.16 10.93
C MET A 116 4.78 0.48 9.63
N TYR A 117 3.76 1.04 8.96
CA TYR A 117 3.26 0.54 7.68
C TYR A 117 4.35 0.56 6.60
N SER A 118 5.08 1.67 6.47
CA SER A 118 6.09 1.87 5.46
C SER A 118 7.29 0.91 5.65
N THR A 119 7.78 0.76 6.87
CA THR A 119 8.90 -0.15 7.15
C THR A 119 8.53 -1.61 6.95
N TYR A 120 7.29 -2.02 7.32
CA TYR A 120 6.80 -3.36 7.04
C TYR A 120 6.78 -3.65 5.54
N HIS A 121 6.19 -2.76 4.73
CA HIS A 121 6.02 -3.01 3.29
C HIS A 121 7.30 -2.86 2.50
N LEU A 122 8.16 -1.89 2.81
CA LEU A 122 9.48 -1.79 2.18
C LEU A 122 10.33 -3.03 2.51
N GLY A 123 10.30 -3.49 3.76
CA GLY A 123 10.98 -4.73 4.16
C GLY A 123 10.43 -5.97 3.45
N ARG A 124 9.09 -6.06 3.31
CA ARG A 124 8.44 -7.13 2.55
C ARG A 124 8.87 -7.13 1.09
N VAL A 125 8.82 -5.96 0.43
CA VAL A 125 9.22 -5.84 -0.98
C VAL A 125 10.69 -6.20 -1.17
N GLY A 126 11.60 -5.71 -0.33
CA GLY A 126 13.01 -6.06 -0.39
C GLY A 126 13.25 -7.58 -0.22
N ALA A 127 12.55 -8.21 0.72
CA ALA A 127 12.63 -9.67 0.90
C ALA A 127 12.08 -10.45 -0.31
N GLU A 128 10.93 -10.04 -0.88
CA GLU A 128 10.34 -10.64 -2.08
C GLU A 128 11.24 -10.46 -3.31
N MET A 129 11.87 -9.31 -3.49
CA MET A 129 12.83 -9.06 -4.60
C MET A 129 14.08 -9.93 -4.46
N LEU A 130 14.62 -10.09 -3.25
CA LEU A 130 15.72 -11.02 -3.02
C LEU A 130 15.29 -12.48 -3.22
N GLN A 131 14.09 -12.86 -2.81
CA GLN A 131 13.51 -14.17 -3.11
C GLN A 131 13.41 -14.39 -4.63
N TRP A 132 12.97 -13.41 -5.40
CA TRP A 132 12.95 -13.48 -6.86
C TRP A 132 14.32 -13.74 -7.47
N SER A 133 15.39 -13.23 -6.86
CA SER A 133 16.77 -13.50 -7.29
C SER A 133 17.29 -14.88 -6.90
N GLY A 134 16.55 -15.67 -6.11
CA GLY A 134 16.98 -16.94 -5.54
C GLY A 134 17.97 -16.80 -4.38
N ALA A 135 18.00 -15.63 -3.73
CA ALA A 135 18.81 -15.38 -2.54
C ALA A 135 18.31 -16.23 -1.36
N SER A 136 19.22 -16.58 -0.45
CA SER A 136 18.91 -17.40 0.72
C SER A 136 17.89 -16.70 1.65
N LYS A 137 17.15 -17.49 2.43
CA LYS A 137 16.20 -16.96 3.42
C LYS A 137 16.89 -16.01 4.42
N LYS A 138 18.15 -16.32 4.77
CA LYS A 138 18.95 -15.45 5.62
C LYS A 138 19.20 -14.07 4.99
N GLU A 139 19.55 -14.03 3.70
CA GLU A 139 19.71 -12.75 2.97
C GLU A 139 18.38 -11.98 2.88
N GLN A 140 17.28 -12.67 2.57
CA GLN A 140 15.94 -12.06 2.53
C GLN A 140 15.59 -11.41 3.87
N LEU A 141 15.87 -12.07 5.00
CA LEU A 141 15.55 -11.57 6.33
C LEU A 141 16.53 -10.50 6.84
N ILE A 142 17.81 -10.57 6.49
CA ILE A 142 18.79 -9.58 6.97
C ILE A 142 18.79 -8.32 6.09
N TYR A 143 18.90 -8.49 4.78
CA TYR A 143 19.06 -7.34 3.89
C TYR A 143 17.71 -6.86 3.32
N GLY A 144 16.84 -7.79 2.90
CA GLY A 144 15.55 -7.43 2.34
C GLY A 144 14.60 -6.84 3.38
N SER A 145 14.36 -7.55 4.49
CA SER A 145 13.36 -7.12 5.46
C SER A 145 13.75 -5.89 6.27
N THR A 146 15.05 -5.54 6.35
CA THR A 146 15.52 -4.32 7.02
C THR A 146 15.64 -3.11 6.09
N LEU A 147 15.32 -3.26 4.80
CA LEU A 147 15.38 -2.16 3.82
C LEU A 147 14.56 -0.95 4.26
N GLY A 148 13.33 -1.18 4.73
CA GLY A 148 12.45 -0.13 5.21
C GLY A 148 13.00 0.57 6.46
N LEU A 149 13.53 -0.21 7.41
CA LEU A 149 14.14 0.33 8.62
C LEU A 149 15.34 1.23 8.26
N GLY A 150 16.24 0.77 7.38
CA GLY A 150 17.37 1.56 6.92
C GLY A 150 16.93 2.86 6.24
N PHE A 151 15.96 2.78 5.33
CA PHE A 151 15.44 3.94 4.61
C PHE A 151 14.81 4.98 5.55
N LEU A 152 13.88 4.57 6.43
CA LEU A 152 13.22 5.51 7.32
C LEU A 152 14.15 6.00 8.46
N THR A 153 15.22 5.27 8.79
CA THR A 153 16.27 5.81 9.66
C THR A 153 16.98 7.00 9.00
N VAL A 154 17.20 6.98 7.68
CA VAL A 154 17.76 8.14 6.98
C VAL A 154 16.77 9.31 6.96
N VAL A 155 15.46 9.06 6.86
CA VAL A 155 14.44 10.11 6.99
C VAL A 155 14.50 10.75 8.38
N GLU A 156 14.56 9.95 9.46
CA GLU A 156 14.73 10.47 10.83
C GLU A 156 16.01 11.33 11.01
N VAL A 157 17.07 10.98 10.28
CA VAL A 157 18.28 11.80 10.28
C VAL A 157 18.04 13.16 9.60
N PHE A 158 17.27 13.18 8.50
CA PHE A 158 16.89 14.45 7.84
C PHE A 158 16.00 15.30 8.75
N ASP A 159 15.02 14.68 9.41
CA ASP A 159 14.15 15.35 10.38
C ASP A 159 14.98 15.95 11.51
N GLY A 160 15.97 15.21 12.02
CA GLY A 160 16.85 15.67 13.08
C GLY A 160 17.66 16.94 12.74
N PHE A 161 17.93 17.21 11.47
CA PHE A 161 18.59 18.42 11.00
C PHE A 161 17.66 19.53 10.52
N SER A 162 16.35 19.32 10.49
CA SER A 162 15.35 20.30 10.10
C SER A 162 14.95 21.18 11.30
N GLN A 163 14.79 22.48 11.08
CA GLN A 163 14.27 23.37 12.12
C GLN A 163 12.78 23.12 12.40
N GLU A 164 12.02 22.67 11.43
CA GLU A 164 10.57 22.42 11.54
C GLU A 164 10.26 21.10 12.24
N TRP A 165 11.10 20.08 12.01
CA TRP A 165 10.97 18.75 12.59
C TRP A 165 12.11 18.46 13.56
N GLY A 166 12.29 17.25 13.96
CA GLY A 166 13.37 16.71 14.74
C GLY A 166 13.30 15.20 14.71
N ALA A 167 14.39 14.49 14.98
CA ALA A 167 14.39 13.04 15.05
C ALA A 167 13.45 12.58 16.19
N SER A 168 12.53 11.66 15.90
CA SER A 168 11.55 11.20 16.88
C SER A 168 11.88 9.79 17.38
N SER A 169 11.99 9.63 18.70
CA SER A 169 12.09 8.29 19.31
C SER A 169 10.84 7.45 19.06
N GLY A 170 9.67 8.09 18.93
CA GLY A 170 8.42 7.43 18.58
C GLY A 170 8.46 6.82 17.19
N ASP A 171 9.01 7.54 16.21
CA ASP A 171 9.13 7.07 14.83
C ASP A 171 10.18 5.98 14.68
N ILE A 172 11.29 6.07 15.43
CA ILE A 172 12.28 4.98 15.50
C ILE A 172 11.62 3.71 16.04
N ILE A 173 10.81 3.78 17.09
CA ILE A 173 10.09 2.62 17.64
C ILE A 173 9.06 2.09 16.63
N ALA A 174 8.34 2.95 15.93
CA ALA A 174 7.40 2.58 14.89
C ALA A 174 8.11 1.88 13.72
N ASN A 175 9.25 2.40 13.28
CA ASN A 175 10.10 1.81 12.24
C ASN A 175 10.59 0.40 12.62
N VAL A 176 11.07 0.24 13.84
CA VAL A 176 11.48 -1.08 14.37
C VAL A 176 10.28 -2.02 14.45
N SER A 177 9.12 -1.53 14.88
CA SER A 177 7.91 -2.33 15.06
C SER A 177 7.40 -2.90 13.73
N GLY A 178 7.40 -2.11 12.64
CA GLY A 178 7.00 -2.59 11.31
C GLY A 178 7.93 -3.69 10.79
N THR A 179 9.24 -3.48 10.90
CA THR A 179 10.23 -4.49 10.53
C THR A 179 10.11 -5.76 11.42
N ALA A 180 9.96 -5.59 12.72
CA ALA A 180 9.81 -6.69 13.66
C ALA A 180 8.52 -7.49 13.38
N LEU A 181 7.42 -6.85 13.04
CA LEU A 181 6.18 -7.51 12.65
C LEU A 181 6.37 -8.41 11.42
N TYR A 182 7.12 -7.96 10.40
CA TYR A 182 7.43 -8.78 9.24
C TYR A 182 8.33 -9.96 9.59
N VAL A 183 9.47 -9.68 10.23
CA VAL A 183 10.51 -10.67 10.52
C VAL A 183 10.01 -11.74 11.49
N SER A 184 9.30 -11.36 12.55
CA SER A 184 8.79 -12.32 13.53
C SER A 184 7.83 -13.33 12.91
N GLN A 185 6.95 -12.89 12.01
CA GLN A 185 6.03 -13.79 11.30
C GLN A 185 6.78 -14.79 10.38
N GLU A 186 7.81 -14.30 9.67
CA GLU A 186 8.65 -15.18 8.84
C GLU A 186 9.43 -16.20 9.65
N LEU A 187 9.89 -15.83 10.83
CA LEU A 187 10.63 -16.75 11.72
C LEU A 187 9.70 -17.77 12.40
N LEU A 188 8.56 -17.30 12.91
CA LEU A 188 7.64 -18.11 13.70
C LEU A 188 6.74 -18.99 12.82
N TRP A 189 6.22 -18.42 11.74
CA TRP A 189 5.17 -19.06 10.94
C TRP A 189 5.56 -19.35 9.50
N LYS A 190 6.65 -18.75 9.02
CA LYS A 190 7.10 -18.81 7.61
C LYS A 190 6.04 -18.31 6.63
N GLU A 191 5.13 -17.51 7.13
CA GLU A 191 4.06 -16.84 6.38
C GLU A 191 3.60 -15.57 7.09
N GLN A 192 3.12 -14.60 6.32
CA GLN A 192 2.49 -13.41 6.87
C GLN A 192 1.01 -13.72 7.15
N ARG A 193 0.59 -13.63 8.41
CA ARG A 193 -0.79 -13.84 8.88
C ARG A 193 -1.47 -12.55 9.26
N ILE A 194 -0.67 -11.54 9.62
CA ILE A 194 -1.09 -10.19 10.00
C ILE A 194 -0.42 -9.23 9.04
N THR A 195 -1.22 -8.51 8.25
CA THR A 195 -0.71 -7.57 7.23
C THR A 195 -1.19 -6.16 7.56
N PRO A 196 -0.29 -5.20 7.77
CA PRO A 196 -0.67 -3.79 7.79
C PRO A 196 -1.25 -3.38 6.44
N LYS A 197 -2.35 -2.63 6.44
CA LYS A 197 -2.98 -2.12 5.23
C LYS A 197 -3.34 -0.65 5.40
N PHE A 198 -3.58 0.00 4.29
CA PHE A 198 -3.87 1.41 4.20
C PHE A 198 -5.13 1.66 3.39
N SER A 199 -5.91 2.63 3.79
CA SER A 199 -6.95 3.23 2.98
C SER A 199 -6.98 4.74 3.14
N PHE A 200 -7.53 5.43 2.15
CA PHE A 200 -7.59 6.88 2.13
C PHE A 200 -8.91 7.35 1.52
N HIS A 201 -9.47 8.39 2.11
CA HIS A 201 -10.57 9.16 1.54
C HIS A 201 -10.28 10.66 1.61
N GLN A 202 -10.78 11.43 0.66
CA GLN A 202 -10.61 12.87 0.67
C GLN A 202 -11.45 13.50 1.80
N THR A 203 -10.88 14.51 2.46
CA THR A 203 -11.52 15.21 3.57
C THR A 203 -11.79 16.67 3.27
N LYS A 204 -12.65 17.30 4.05
CA LYS A 204 -12.86 18.76 4.04
C LYS A 204 -11.69 19.54 4.67
N PHE A 205 -10.80 18.87 5.40
CA PHE A 205 -9.71 19.52 6.15
C PHE A 205 -8.57 19.95 5.24
N ALA A 206 -8.23 19.18 4.21
CA ALA A 206 -7.17 19.52 3.28
C ALA A 206 -7.39 20.87 2.59
N SER A 207 -8.64 21.22 2.24
CA SER A 207 -8.97 22.52 1.65
C SER A 207 -8.84 23.70 2.62
N GLN A 208 -8.86 23.45 3.92
CA GLN A 208 -8.71 24.48 4.95
C GLN A 208 -7.25 24.82 5.24
N ARG A 209 -6.33 23.87 4.98
CA ARG A 209 -4.90 24.05 5.19
C ARG A 209 -4.07 23.30 4.15
N PRO A 210 -4.15 23.69 2.87
CA PRO A 210 -3.57 22.93 1.76
C PRO A 210 -2.04 22.85 1.79
N GLU A 211 -1.36 23.86 2.35
CA GLU A 211 0.11 23.87 2.52
C GLU A 211 0.61 22.76 3.46
N THR A 212 -0.19 22.36 4.46
CA THR A 212 0.16 21.32 5.42
C THR A 212 -0.46 19.97 5.06
N LEU A 213 -1.75 19.95 4.71
CA LEU A 213 -2.52 18.74 4.48
C LEU A 213 -2.56 18.31 2.99
N GLY A 214 -1.97 19.13 2.10
CA GLY A 214 -1.84 18.82 0.68
C GLY A 214 -2.84 19.55 -0.22
N ALA A 215 -2.33 20.21 -1.25
CA ALA A 215 -3.11 20.95 -2.24
C ALA A 215 -3.64 20.04 -3.37
N SER A 216 -2.97 18.92 -3.65
CA SER A 216 -3.34 17.94 -4.66
C SER A 216 -3.70 16.59 -4.03
N LEU A 217 -4.44 15.73 -4.77
CA LEU A 217 -4.80 14.40 -4.28
C LEU A 217 -3.59 13.58 -3.85
N ASN A 218 -2.50 13.63 -4.62
CA ASN A 218 -1.28 12.89 -4.29
C ASN A 218 -0.65 13.39 -2.98
N GLU A 219 -0.65 14.71 -2.75
CA GLU A 219 -0.18 15.27 -1.49
C GLU A 219 -1.12 14.94 -0.33
N GLN A 220 -2.44 15.00 -0.54
CA GLN A 220 -3.43 14.64 0.49
C GLN A 220 -3.28 13.19 0.94
N ILE A 221 -3.06 12.26 0.02
CA ILE A 221 -2.80 10.84 0.37
C ILE A 221 -1.60 10.71 1.32
N LEU A 222 -0.59 11.59 1.17
CA LEU A 222 0.64 11.55 1.98
C LEU A 222 0.56 12.39 3.25
N LYS A 223 -0.19 13.50 3.24
CA LYS A 223 -0.14 14.53 4.29
C LYS A 223 -1.44 14.66 5.09
N ASP A 224 -2.61 14.37 4.49
CA ASP A 224 -3.89 14.52 5.21
C ASP A 224 -4.19 13.30 6.08
N TYR A 225 -3.67 13.33 7.29
CA TYR A 225 -3.90 12.28 8.28
C TYR A 225 -5.39 12.07 8.63
N ASN A 226 -6.27 13.06 8.37
CA ASN A 226 -7.72 12.89 8.59
C ASN A 226 -8.35 11.92 7.58
N GLY A 227 -7.77 11.81 6.39
CA GLY A 227 -8.26 10.89 5.35
C GLY A 227 -7.65 9.50 5.43
N GLN A 228 -6.59 9.33 6.19
CA GLN A 228 -5.86 8.08 6.28
C GLN A 228 -6.48 7.15 7.33
N THR A 229 -6.54 5.86 7.00
CA THR A 229 -6.86 4.80 7.97
C THR A 229 -5.83 3.70 7.83
N TYR A 230 -5.19 3.34 8.94
CA TYR A 230 -4.25 2.22 9.01
C TYR A 230 -4.94 1.02 9.63
N TRP A 231 -4.72 -0.15 9.04
CA TRP A 231 -5.37 -1.40 9.38
C TRP A 231 -4.36 -2.48 9.73
N LEU A 232 -4.69 -3.32 10.70
CA LEU A 232 -4.08 -4.63 10.87
C LEU A 232 -5.08 -5.68 10.38
N SER A 233 -4.75 -6.38 9.33
CA SER A 233 -5.59 -7.38 8.65
C SER A 233 -5.10 -8.78 8.99
N PHE A 234 -5.94 -9.54 9.70
CA PHE A 234 -5.65 -10.86 10.26
C PHE A 234 -6.26 -11.94 9.37
N ASN A 235 -5.45 -12.85 8.83
CA ASN A 235 -5.94 -13.95 8.00
C ASN A 235 -6.59 -15.03 8.87
N VAL A 236 -7.91 -15.09 8.84
CA VAL A 236 -8.71 -15.98 9.70
C VAL A 236 -8.33 -17.44 9.49
N HIS A 237 -8.21 -17.88 8.23
CA HIS A 237 -7.84 -19.26 7.91
C HIS A 237 -6.45 -19.64 8.44
N SER A 238 -5.46 -18.75 8.38
CA SER A 238 -4.10 -19.03 8.84
C SER A 238 -4.02 -19.27 10.34
N PHE A 239 -4.94 -18.71 11.13
CA PHE A 239 -5.02 -18.93 12.58
C PHE A 239 -5.91 -20.12 12.95
N THR A 240 -7.09 -20.25 12.35
CA THR A 240 -8.06 -21.30 12.72
C THR A 240 -7.75 -22.65 12.08
N LYS A 241 -7.13 -22.63 10.88
CA LYS A 241 -6.94 -23.81 10.02
C LYS A 241 -8.25 -24.51 9.63
N ASP A 242 -9.37 -23.81 9.79
CA ASP A 242 -10.69 -24.33 9.45
C ASP A 242 -10.86 -24.38 7.92
N LYS A 243 -11.19 -25.55 7.41
CA LYS A 243 -11.40 -25.79 5.97
C LYS A 243 -12.65 -25.10 5.39
N PHE A 244 -13.60 -24.71 6.22
CA PHE A 244 -14.79 -23.96 5.81
C PHE A 244 -14.51 -22.45 5.67
N VAL A 245 -13.42 -21.94 6.27
CA VAL A 245 -13.02 -20.54 6.16
C VAL A 245 -12.22 -20.34 4.87
N PRO A 246 -12.65 -19.44 3.96
CA PRO A 246 -11.88 -19.13 2.75
C PRO A 246 -10.48 -18.65 3.09
N LYS A 247 -9.46 -19.14 2.35
CA LYS A 247 -8.05 -18.80 2.62
C LYS A 247 -7.75 -17.30 2.51
N TRP A 248 -8.51 -16.59 1.70
CA TRP A 248 -8.36 -15.16 1.45
C TRP A 248 -9.14 -14.27 2.43
N LEU A 249 -9.96 -14.85 3.32
CA LEU A 249 -10.79 -14.07 4.24
C LEU A 249 -9.95 -13.56 5.41
N ASN A 250 -9.99 -12.24 5.60
CA ASN A 250 -9.38 -11.55 6.73
C ASN A 250 -10.44 -10.81 7.57
N LEU A 251 -10.13 -10.63 8.83
CA LEU A 251 -10.75 -9.66 9.71
C LEU A 251 -9.75 -8.54 9.93
N ALA A 252 -10.18 -7.29 9.79
CA ALA A 252 -9.31 -6.12 9.92
C ALA A 252 -9.78 -5.21 11.05
N ILE A 253 -8.84 -4.79 11.89
CA ILE A 253 -9.02 -3.68 12.83
C ILE A 253 -8.33 -2.46 12.28
N GLY A 254 -8.98 -1.31 12.33
CA GLY A 254 -8.48 -0.06 11.79
C GLY A 254 -8.41 1.04 12.83
N TYR A 255 -7.50 1.97 12.58
CA TYR A 255 -7.33 3.19 13.35
C TYR A 255 -7.21 4.39 12.43
N GLY A 256 -7.90 5.46 12.76
CA GLY A 256 -7.87 6.74 12.09
C GLY A 256 -8.05 7.89 13.07
N GLY A 257 -7.97 9.09 12.57
CA GLY A 257 -8.25 10.30 13.34
C GLY A 257 -8.95 11.33 12.47
N GLU A 258 -9.72 12.20 13.08
CA GLU A 258 -10.43 13.27 12.38
C GLU A 258 -10.36 14.58 13.19
N GLY A 259 -10.45 15.72 12.48
CA GLY A 259 -10.43 17.04 13.09
C GLY A 259 -9.04 17.67 13.24
N MET A 260 -8.01 17.05 12.67
CA MET A 260 -6.62 17.50 12.79
C MET A 260 -6.28 18.53 11.71
N LEU A 261 -6.27 19.81 12.06
CA LEU A 261 -5.70 20.88 11.21
C LEU A 261 -4.24 21.19 11.58
N TYR A 262 -3.86 20.93 12.82
CA TYR A 262 -2.51 21.14 13.38
C TYR A 262 -2.03 19.88 14.09
N GLY A 263 -0.73 19.70 14.12
CA GLY A 263 -0.11 18.58 14.85
C GLY A 263 -0.11 18.74 16.35
N LYS A 264 -0.10 20.01 16.81
CA LYS A 264 -0.05 20.38 18.23
C LYS A 264 -1.32 21.12 18.64
N ASP A 265 -1.92 20.76 19.76
CA ASP A 265 -3.11 21.42 20.29
C ASP A 265 -2.88 22.92 20.60
N ALA A 266 -1.70 23.27 21.12
CA ALA A 266 -1.33 24.66 21.40
C ALA A 266 -1.36 25.52 20.13
N GLU A 267 -0.82 25.02 19.04
CA GLU A 267 -0.78 25.70 17.73
C GLU A 267 -2.19 25.87 17.15
N ALA A 268 -3.04 24.85 17.30
CA ALA A 268 -4.44 24.90 16.91
C ALA A 268 -5.19 26.02 17.67
N ILE A 269 -5.00 26.11 19.00
CA ILE A 269 -5.63 27.13 19.86
C ILE A 269 -5.16 28.53 19.48
N GLU A 270 -3.85 28.74 19.27
CA GLU A 270 -3.28 30.02 18.84
C GLU A 270 -3.87 30.50 17.51
N ASN A 271 -4.22 29.58 16.61
CA ASN A 271 -4.85 29.86 15.33
C ASN A 271 -6.39 29.88 15.39
N GLY A 272 -6.98 29.89 16.59
CA GLY A 272 -8.42 30.01 16.79
C GLY A 272 -9.24 28.77 16.43
N ILE A 273 -8.60 27.60 16.33
CA ILE A 273 -9.27 26.33 16.06
C ILE A 273 -9.89 25.81 17.36
N ILE A 274 -11.21 25.69 17.37
CA ILE A 274 -11.99 25.22 18.52
C ILE A 274 -12.24 23.70 18.43
N GLN A 275 -12.13 23.12 17.23
CA GLN A 275 -12.41 21.70 17.01
C GLN A 275 -11.33 20.83 17.68
N THR A 276 -11.75 19.94 18.55
CA THR A 276 -10.87 18.95 19.19
C THR A 276 -10.73 17.73 18.25
N PRO A 277 -9.51 17.35 17.86
CA PRO A 277 -9.28 16.13 17.11
C PRO A 277 -9.69 14.89 17.93
N TYR A 278 -10.21 13.86 17.26
CA TYR A 278 -10.65 12.62 17.91
C TYR A 278 -10.24 11.37 17.13
N ARG A 279 -10.16 10.26 17.86
CA ARG A 279 -9.75 8.95 17.32
C ARG A 279 -10.94 8.18 16.79
N GLN A 280 -10.69 7.42 15.73
CA GLN A 280 -11.66 6.54 15.12
C GLN A 280 -11.11 5.11 15.11
N PHE A 281 -11.93 4.17 15.54
CA PHE A 281 -11.62 2.74 15.56
C PHE A 281 -12.55 1.99 14.64
N TYR A 282 -12.02 1.02 13.92
CA TYR A 282 -12.77 0.31 12.90
C TYR A 282 -12.64 -1.20 13.05
N LEU A 283 -13.73 -1.91 12.74
CA LEU A 283 -13.75 -3.36 12.56
C LEU A 283 -14.38 -3.67 11.21
N SER A 284 -13.69 -4.42 10.37
CA SER A 284 -14.10 -4.68 8.99
C SER A 284 -13.71 -6.07 8.52
N LEU A 285 -14.41 -6.57 7.52
CA LEU A 285 -13.91 -7.67 6.71
C LEU A 285 -12.83 -7.15 5.75
N ASP A 286 -11.92 -8.05 5.34
CA ASP A 286 -10.89 -7.73 4.35
C ASP A 286 -10.51 -8.97 3.54
N VAL A 287 -9.74 -8.76 2.47
CA VAL A 287 -9.28 -9.82 1.57
C VAL A 287 -7.76 -9.85 1.53
N ASP A 288 -7.17 -10.98 1.87
CA ASP A 288 -5.76 -11.25 1.59
C ASP A 288 -5.59 -11.72 0.13
N LEU A 289 -5.23 -10.79 -0.74
CA LEU A 289 -5.04 -11.07 -2.16
C LEU A 289 -3.93 -12.11 -2.39
N THR A 290 -2.92 -12.17 -1.52
CA THR A 290 -1.80 -13.11 -1.67
C THR A 290 -2.20 -14.56 -1.42
N LYS A 291 -3.32 -14.80 -0.74
CA LYS A 291 -3.89 -16.14 -0.49
C LYS A 291 -4.81 -16.61 -1.63
N ILE A 292 -5.07 -15.79 -2.64
CA ILE A 292 -5.81 -16.19 -3.84
C ILE A 292 -4.92 -17.06 -4.72
N THR A 293 -5.33 -18.30 -4.95
CA THR A 293 -4.54 -19.28 -5.70
C THR A 293 -4.48 -18.93 -7.18
N THR A 294 -3.28 -18.74 -7.71
CA THR A 294 -3.03 -18.54 -9.15
C THR A 294 -1.69 -19.18 -9.57
N LYS A 295 -1.63 -19.64 -10.83
CA LYS A 295 -0.39 -20.13 -11.45
C LYS A 295 0.43 -18.99 -12.09
N SER A 296 -0.16 -17.83 -12.31
CA SER A 296 0.49 -16.67 -12.92
C SER A 296 1.37 -15.94 -11.90
N HIS A 297 2.67 -15.85 -12.16
CA HIS A 297 3.59 -15.04 -11.35
C HIS A 297 3.29 -13.55 -11.48
N PHE A 298 2.82 -13.09 -12.64
CA PHE A 298 2.33 -11.72 -12.82
C PHE A 298 1.18 -11.39 -11.86
N LEU A 299 0.16 -12.26 -11.80
CA LEU A 299 -0.95 -12.04 -10.86
C LEU A 299 -0.51 -12.14 -9.40
N LYS A 300 0.43 -13.03 -9.07
CA LYS A 300 1.00 -13.08 -7.70
C LYS A 300 1.66 -11.76 -7.33
N THR A 301 2.45 -11.17 -8.24
CA THR A 301 3.09 -9.87 -8.02
C THR A 301 2.06 -8.76 -7.89
N LEU A 302 1.03 -8.71 -8.75
CA LEU A 302 -0.06 -7.75 -8.62
C LEU A 302 -0.79 -7.89 -7.29
N PHE A 303 -1.13 -9.11 -6.89
CA PHE A 303 -1.78 -9.38 -5.62
C PHE A 303 -0.91 -8.97 -4.42
N SER A 304 0.41 -9.20 -4.48
CA SER A 304 1.33 -8.72 -3.45
C SER A 304 1.34 -7.19 -3.36
N VAL A 305 1.43 -6.49 -4.50
CA VAL A 305 1.40 -5.02 -4.53
C VAL A 305 0.08 -4.47 -3.98
N PHE A 306 -1.06 -4.94 -4.50
CA PHE A 306 -2.37 -4.44 -4.08
C PHE A 306 -2.81 -4.91 -2.69
N ASN A 307 -2.16 -5.93 -2.13
CA ASN A 307 -2.43 -6.38 -0.75
C ASN A 307 -1.98 -5.37 0.32
N THR A 308 -1.30 -4.30 -0.07
CA THR A 308 -0.97 -3.16 0.81
C THR A 308 -2.18 -2.28 1.12
N ILE A 309 -3.22 -2.36 0.28
CA ILE A 309 -4.41 -1.53 0.35
C ILE A 309 -5.56 -2.35 0.95
N LYS A 310 -6.35 -1.72 1.83
CA LYS A 310 -7.58 -2.29 2.37
C LYS A 310 -8.60 -2.48 1.24
N ILE A 311 -9.20 -3.66 1.17
CA ILE A 311 -10.30 -3.86 0.21
C ILE A 311 -11.59 -3.27 0.79
N PRO A 312 -12.35 -2.46 0.02
CA PRO A 312 -13.62 -1.91 0.47
C PRO A 312 -14.57 -3.01 0.95
N ALA A 313 -15.11 -2.87 2.16
CA ALA A 313 -15.96 -3.88 2.78
C ALA A 313 -16.90 -3.25 3.82
N PRO A 314 -17.95 -3.99 4.28
CA PRO A 314 -18.76 -3.57 5.40
C PRO A 314 -17.90 -3.34 6.64
N THR A 315 -18.11 -2.20 7.32
CA THR A 315 -17.25 -1.74 8.41
C THR A 315 -18.08 -1.15 9.56
N LEU A 316 -17.71 -1.50 10.77
CA LEU A 316 -18.16 -0.83 11.97
C LEU A 316 -17.10 0.21 12.37
N GLN A 317 -17.53 1.43 12.60
CA GLN A 317 -16.72 2.54 13.11
C GLN A 317 -17.20 2.91 14.50
N TYR A 318 -16.27 3.17 15.40
CA TYR A 318 -16.54 3.76 16.71
C TYR A 318 -15.69 5.00 16.92
N ASP A 319 -16.29 6.08 17.35
CA ASP A 319 -15.61 7.27 17.86
C ASP A 319 -16.37 7.88 19.05
N GLU A 320 -15.70 8.71 19.84
CA GLU A 320 -16.26 9.28 21.07
C GLU A 320 -17.40 10.28 20.86
N TYR A 321 -17.44 10.93 19.67
CA TYR A 321 -18.47 11.94 19.38
C TYR A 321 -19.72 11.35 18.73
N ASN A 322 -19.55 10.38 17.86
CA ASN A 322 -20.64 9.82 17.08
C ASN A 322 -21.09 8.43 17.55
N GLY A 323 -20.34 7.82 18.50
CA GLY A 323 -20.59 6.46 18.95
C GLY A 323 -20.36 5.43 17.84
N LEU A 324 -21.16 4.38 17.84
CA LEU A 324 -21.04 3.29 16.85
C LEU A 324 -21.82 3.62 15.58
N LYS A 325 -21.11 3.56 14.44
CA LYS A 325 -21.66 3.70 13.08
C LYS A 325 -21.39 2.45 12.25
N ALA A 326 -22.32 2.08 11.38
CA ALA A 326 -22.14 1.01 10.40
C ALA A 326 -22.06 1.59 9.00
N HIS A 327 -21.03 1.21 8.26
CA HIS A 327 -20.86 1.54 6.85
C HIS A 327 -21.09 0.28 6.03
N PHE A 328 -21.93 0.38 4.98
CA PHE A 328 -22.15 -0.74 4.06
C PHE A 328 -20.89 -1.04 3.24
N ILE A 329 -20.17 0.00 2.85
CA ILE A 329 -18.84 -0.06 2.23
C ILE A 329 -18.02 1.07 2.83
N TYR A 330 -16.82 0.75 3.30
CA TYR A 330 -15.82 1.72 3.78
C TYR A 330 -14.47 1.42 3.14
N PHE A 331 -13.80 2.50 2.76
CA PHE A 331 -12.45 2.45 2.19
C PHE A 331 -11.56 3.51 2.79
#